data_6e73f0958c3ee997c3cd5e2d9df26f6f
#
_entry.id   6e73f0958c3ee997c3cd5e2d9df26f6f
#
_cell.length_a   1.000
_cell.length_b   1.000
_cell.length_c   1.000
_cell.angle_alpha   90.00
_cell.angle_beta   90.00
_cell.angle_gamma   90.00
#
_symmetry.space_group_name_H-M   'P 1'
#
loop_
_entity.id
_entity.type
_entity.pdbx_description
1 polymer ?
#
loop_
_entity_poly.entity_id
_entity_poly.type
_entity_poly.pdbx_seq_one_letter_code
_entity_poly.pdbx_strand_id
1 'polypeptide(L)'
;MSELYRTHRINEHWGVIIAIVFIASTLRAPLTSVGPVVEEIKQVMEIGNSVAGILTTIPLIIFAIVSPLVSKVTSRLTMSRTIFYSTILLIIALLLRIAGDFNLFIIGTLLLGIAIAFGNVVLPSYVKWYFPMQIGLATGIYSGTMNFTAGLGGGLSFPLSEMSPIGFRLSLSFWIIFGVIALLLWIPKARTGAKLEQETVDQSKLEPSKKVNVVKSKLAWMVALTMGFQS
;
A
#
# COMPACT_ATOMS: atom_id res chain seq x y z
N MET A 1 -17.04 -27.78 -13.93
CA MET A 1 -15.86 -27.30 -13.16
C MET A 1 -14.99 -26.26 -13.90
N SER A 2 -15.28 -25.90 -15.16
CA SER A 2 -14.43 -25.02 -16.00
C SER A 2 -14.91 -23.58 -16.16
N GLU A 3 -16.07 -23.19 -15.68
CA GLU A 3 -16.57 -21.80 -15.79
C GLU A 3 -16.35 -20.91 -14.55
N LEU A 4 -15.91 -21.49 -13.44
CA LEU A 4 -15.76 -20.82 -12.14
C LEU A 4 -14.54 -19.91 -12.02
N TYR A 5 -13.53 -20.10 -12.85
CA TYR A 5 -12.37 -19.21 -12.91
C TYR A 5 -12.46 -18.37 -14.19
N ARG A 6 -13.13 -17.21 -14.12
CA ARG A 6 -12.95 -16.18 -15.14
C ARG A 6 -11.47 -15.82 -15.16
N THR A 7 -10.74 -16.37 -16.12
CA THR A 7 -9.32 -16.10 -16.33
C THR A 7 -9.18 -14.70 -16.92
N HIS A 8 -9.11 -13.70 -16.06
CA HIS A 8 -8.84 -12.34 -16.49
C HIS A 8 -7.39 -12.26 -16.99
N ARG A 9 -7.22 -12.05 -18.29
CA ARG A 9 -5.92 -11.77 -18.89
C ARG A 9 -5.60 -10.28 -18.76
N ILE A 10 -4.33 -9.96 -18.51
CA ILE A 10 -3.85 -8.58 -18.40
C ILE A 10 -4.23 -7.77 -19.64
N ASN A 11 -4.09 -8.37 -20.84
CA ASN A 11 -4.40 -7.71 -22.12
C ASN A 11 -5.88 -7.29 -22.27
N GLU A 12 -6.80 -7.87 -21.51
CA GLU A 12 -8.22 -7.54 -21.53
C GLU A 12 -8.60 -6.56 -20.41
N HIS A 13 -7.73 -6.39 -19.42
CA HIS A 13 -8.05 -5.66 -18.19
C HIS A 13 -6.99 -4.59 -17.83
N TRP A 14 -6.44 -3.90 -18.82
CA TRP A 14 -5.45 -2.83 -18.61
C TRP A 14 -5.87 -1.79 -17.58
N GLY A 15 -7.16 -1.44 -17.53
CA GLY A 15 -7.66 -0.50 -16.54
C GLY A 15 -7.50 -0.95 -15.07
N VAL A 16 -7.40 -2.27 -14.81
CA VAL A 16 -7.12 -2.79 -13.46
C VAL A 16 -5.63 -2.72 -13.20
N ILE A 17 -4.79 -3.08 -14.16
CA ILE A 17 -3.33 -2.99 -14.02
C ILE A 17 -2.88 -1.55 -13.81
N ILE A 18 -3.41 -0.59 -14.57
CA ILE A 18 -3.08 0.84 -14.39
C ILE A 18 -3.47 1.29 -12.98
N ALA A 19 -4.65 0.92 -12.49
CA ALA A 19 -5.05 1.25 -11.13
C ALA A 19 -4.12 0.62 -10.08
N ILE A 20 -3.70 -0.64 -10.27
CA ILE A 20 -2.73 -1.32 -9.41
C ILE A 20 -1.37 -0.59 -9.43
N VAL A 21 -0.89 -0.16 -10.59
CA VAL A 21 0.36 0.59 -10.74
C VAL A 21 0.31 1.91 -9.96
N PHE A 22 -0.79 2.67 -10.07
CA PHE A 22 -0.93 3.92 -9.30
C PHE A 22 -1.04 3.68 -7.79
N ILE A 23 -1.75 2.63 -7.35
CA ILE A 23 -1.77 2.26 -5.92
C ILE A 23 -0.37 1.85 -5.47
N ALA A 24 0.32 0.97 -6.21
CA ALA A 24 1.65 0.51 -5.89
C ALA A 24 2.66 1.66 -5.74
N SER A 25 2.57 2.69 -6.60
CA SER A 25 3.44 3.86 -6.52
C SER A 25 3.25 4.67 -5.23
N THR A 26 2.08 4.66 -4.62
CA THR A 26 1.81 5.36 -3.36
C THR A 26 2.20 4.58 -2.11
N LEU A 27 2.50 3.30 -2.22
CA LEU A 27 2.79 2.46 -1.05
C LEU A 27 4.22 2.60 -0.52
N ARG A 28 5.18 3.01 -1.35
CA ARG A 28 6.59 3.15 -0.93
C ARG A 28 7.15 4.55 -1.08
N ALA A 29 6.82 5.24 -2.15
CA ALA A 29 7.38 6.56 -2.44
C ALA A 29 7.19 7.58 -1.31
N PRO A 30 6.01 7.71 -0.64
CA PRO A 30 5.84 8.64 0.48
C PRO A 30 6.69 8.32 1.73
N LEU A 31 7.16 7.08 1.85
CA LEU A 31 8.09 6.68 2.93
C LEU A 31 9.52 7.10 2.58
N THR A 32 9.97 6.77 1.37
CA THR A 32 11.34 7.03 0.92
C THR A 32 11.61 8.51 0.70
N SER A 33 10.57 9.31 0.44
CA SER A 33 10.67 10.76 0.27
C SER A 33 11.12 11.52 1.53
N VAL A 34 10.95 10.95 2.73
CA VAL A 34 11.29 11.64 3.99
C VAL A 34 12.79 11.71 4.21
N GLY A 35 13.52 10.64 3.87
CA GLY A 35 14.95 10.54 4.14
C GLY A 35 15.75 11.74 3.64
N PRO A 36 15.70 12.10 2.35
CA PRO A 36 16.47 13.20 1.79
C PRO A 36 16.14 14.58 2.34
N VAL A 37 14.92 14.79 2.85
CA VAL A 37 14.45 16.09 3.38
C VAL A 37 14.38 16.10 4.92
N VAL A 38 14.91 15.08 5.59
CA VAL A 38 14.81 14.96 7.05
C VAL A 38 15.49 16.11 7.79
N GLU A 39 16.61 16.62 7.28
CA GLU A 39 17.31 17.76 7.88
C GLU A 39 16.47 19.03 7.80
N GLU A 40 15.82 19.27 6.70
CA GLU A 40 14.90 20.39 6.54
C GLU A 40 13.68 20.26 7.47
N ILE A 41 13.10 19.06 7.57
CA ILE A 41 12.02 18.77 8.52
C ILE A 41 12.46 19.08 9.96
N LYS A 42 13.67 18.68 10.35
CA LYS A 42 14.23 18.98 11.67
C LYS A 42 14.33 20.47 11.97
N GLN A 43 14.82 21.23 11.00
CA GLN A 43 14.97 22.67 11.16
C GLN A 43 13.62 23.38 11.25
N VAL A 44 12.69 23.06 10.35
CA VAL A 44 11.37 23.72 10.29
C VAL A 44 10.49 23.33 11.48
N MET A 45 10.61 22.11 11.98
CA MET A 45 9.79 21.60 13.08
C MET A 45 10.50 21.69 14.46
N GLU A 46 11.71 22.22 14.49
CA GLU A 46 12.54 22.40 15.71
C GLU A 46 12.72 21.10 16.52
N ILE A 47 12.93 19.98 15.80
CA ILE A 47 13.04 18.64 16.42
C ILE A 47 14.50 18.13 16.44
N GLY A 48 14.82 17.37 17.48
CA GLY A 48 16.14 16.75 17.62
C GLY A 48 16.33 15.50 16.75
N ASN A 49 17.58 15.05 16.60
CA ASN A 49 17.99 13.89 15.81
C ASN A 49 17.24 12.61 16.20
N SER A 50 17.02 12.39 17.50
CA SER A 50 16.32 11.20 18.00
C SER A 50 14.87 11.16 17.52
N VAL A 51 14.18 12.31 17.52
CA VAL A 51 12.79 12.42 17.05
C VAL A 51 12.72 12.21 15.54
N ALA A 52 13.66 12.79 14.77
CA ALA A 52 13.75 12.60 13.34
C ALA A 52 13.98 11.12 12.95
N GLY A 53 14.83 10.40 13.69
CA GLY A 53 15.01 8.95 13.51
C GLY A 53 13.71 8.16 13.79
N ILE A 54 12.97 8.55 14.82
CA ILE A 54 11.68 7.93 15.15
C ILE A 54 10.67 8.18 14.01
N LEU A 55 10.63 9.36 13.42
CA LEU A 55 9.70 9.68 12.32
C LEU A 55 9.86 8.75 11.10
N THR A 56 11.07 8.30 10.81
CA THR A 56 11.32 7.37 9.71
C THR A 56 10.97 5.92 10.07
N THR A 57 11.03 5.56 11.36
CA THR A 57 10.76 4.20 11.84
C THR A 57 9.30 3.97 12.25
N ILE A 58 8.57 5.00 12.68
CA ILE A 58 7.14 4.90 13.06
C ILE A 58 6.31 4.14 12.03
N PRO A 59 6.35 4.46 10.72
CA PRO A 59 5.51 3.75 9.74
C PRO A 59 5.80 2.25 9.69
N LEU A 60 7.06 1.85 9.89
CA LEU A 60 7.46 0.44 9.88
C LEU A 60 6.96 -0.30 11.12
N ILE A 61 7.01 0.34 12.29
CA ILE A 61 6.48 -0.21 13.54
C ILE A 61 4.95 -0.39 13.41
N ILE A 62 4.25 0.64 12.93
CA ILE A 62 2.81 0.57 12.69
C ILE A 62 2.47 -0.52 11.68
N PHE A 63 3.26 -0.64 10.60
CA PHE A 63 3.11 -1.72 9.64
C PHE A 63 3.19 -3.11 10.31
N ALA A 64 4.18 -3.33 11.16
CA ALA A 64 4.35 -4.60 11.87
C ALA A 64 3.17 -4.91 12.80
N ILE A 65 2.63 -3.91 13.51
CA ILE A 65 1.50 -4.07 14.44
C ILE A 65 0.18 -4.29 13.68
N VAL A 66 -0.04 -3.55 12.59
CA VAL A 66 -1.31 -3.55 11.85
C VAL A 66 -1.43 -4.71 10.89
N SER A 67 -0.34 -5.18 10.27
CA SER A 67 -0.36 -6.26 9.26
C SER A 67 -1.14 -7.51 9.66
N PRO A 68 -1.02 -8.05 10.90
CA PRO A 68 -1.81 -9.22 11.30
C PRO A 68 -3.32 -8.95 11.37
N LEU A 69 -3.72 -7.68 11.59
CA LEU A 69 -5.13 -7.28 11.69
C LEU A 69 -5.79 -7.10 10.32
N VAL A 70 -4.99 -6.85 9.28
CA VAL A 70 -5.48 -6.58 7.91
C VAL A 70 -6.35 -7.72 7.40
N SER A 71 -5.94 -8.98 7.59
CA SER A 71 -6.70 -10.15 7.13
C SER A 71 -8.10 -10.21 7.75
N LYS A 72 -8.23 -9.85 9.05
CA LYS A 72 -9.51 -9.82 9.77
C LYS A 72 -10.44 -8.72 9.26
N VAL A 73 -9.89 -7.57 8.91
CA VAL A 73 -10.66 -6.44 8.33
C VAL A 73 -11.08 -6.79 6.91
N THR A 74 -10.17 -7.31 6.09
CA THR A 74 -10.41 -7.65 4.69
C THR A 74 -11.47 -8.76 4.55
N SER A 75 -11.51 -9.72 5.48
CA SER A 75 -12.55 -10.76 5.49
C SER A 75 -13.97 -10.21 5.72
N ARG A 76 -14.10 -9.01 6.30
CA ARG A 76 -15.41 -8.33 6.50
C ARG A 76 -15.75 -7.34 5.40
N LEU A 77 -14.73 -6.66 4.83
CA LEU A 77 -14.93 -5.54 3.89
C LEU A 77 -14.75 -5.92 2.42
N THR A 78 -14.17 -7.05 2.09
CA THR A 78 -13.62 -7.41 0.78
C THR A 78 -12.28 -6.73 0.45
N MET A 79 -11.47 -7.34 -0.42
CA MET A 79 -10.16 -6.80 -0.82
C MET A 79 -10.31 -5.47 -1.56
N SER A 80 -11.24 -5.40 -2.51
CA SER A 80 -11.47 -4.21 -3.33
C SER A 80 -11.87 -2.99 -2.51
N ARG A 81 -12.74 -3.15 -1.51
CA ARG A 81 -13.14 -2.07 -0.59
C ARG A 81 -12.02 -1.71 0.37
N THR A 82 -11.27 -2.68 0.85
CA THR A 82 -10.14 -2.44 1.76
C THR A 82 -9.07 -1.59 1.07
N ILE A 83 -8.72 -1.88 -0.18
CA ILE A 83 -7.81 -1.05 -0.98
C ILE A 83 -8.37 0.37 -1.15
N PHE A 84 -9.65 0.51 -1.43
CA PHE A 84 -10.30 1.82 -1.58
C PHE A 84 -10.16 2.67 -0.32
N TYR A 85 -10.54 2.13 0.85
CA TYR A 85 -10.46 2.86 2.12
C TYR A 85 -9.01 3.12 2.55
N SER A 86 -8.09 2.20 2.29
CA SER A 86 -6.67 2.43 2.58
C SER A 86 -6.08 3.55 1.71
N THR A 87 -6.50 3.66 0.45
CA THR A 87 -6.07 4.76 -0.43
C THR A 87 -6.62 6.12 0.03
N ILE A 88 -7.87 6.17 0.50
CA ILE A 88 -8.43 7.40 1.12
C ILE A 88 -7.63 7.77 2.37
N LEU A 89 -7.38 6.80 3.25
CA LEU A 89 -6.61 7.02 4.47
C LEU A 89 -5.20 7.52 4.15
N LEU A 90 -4.57 7.00 3.10
CA LEU A 90 -3.25 7.43 2.63
C LEU A 90 -3.28 8.91 2.20
N ILE A 91 -4.28 9.32 1.43
CA ILE A 91 -4.42 10.71 0.99
C ILE A 91 -4.60 11.64 2.21
N ILE A 92 -5.47 11.27 3.15
CA ILE A 92 -5.67 12.04 4.39
C ILE A 92 -4.36 12.13 5.17
N ALA A 93 -3.63 11.03 5.29
CA ALA A 93 -2.34 10.98 5.97
C ALA A 93 -1.31 11.92 5.32
N LEU A 94 -1.24 11.95 4.00
CA LEU A 94 -0.35 12.87 3.26
C LEU A 94 -0.76 14.33 3.44
N LEU A 95 -2.06 14.64 3.41
CA LEU A 95 -2.57 15.99 3.66
C LEU A 95 -2.22 16.48 5.07
N LEU A 96 -2.37 15.63 6.09
CA LEU A 96 -1.99 15.99 7.47
C LEU A 96 -0.50 16.26 7.61
N ARG A 97 0.36 15.56 6.87
CA ARG A 97 1.82 15.76 6.91
C ARG A 97 2.27 17.09 6.34
N ILE A 98 1.47 17.73 5.51
CA ILE A 98 1.79 19.04 4.92
C ILE A 98 1.01 20.19 5.57
N ALA A 99 -0.01 19.89 6.38
CA ALA A 99 -1.00 20.87 6.86
C ALA A 99 -0.50 21.81 7.97
N GLY A 100 0.70 21.58 8.56
CA GLY A 100 1.12 22.58 9.51
C GLY A 100 2.16 22.17 10.54
N ASP A 101 1.73 21.83 11.76
CA ASP A 101 2.58 21.65 12.92
C ASP A 101 3.09 20.20 13.07
N PHE A 102 4.00 20.02 14.00
CA PHE A 102 4.63 18.73 14.30
C PHE A 102 3.61 17.66 14.72
N ASN A 103 2.56 18.02 15.46
CA ASN A 103 1.55 17.06 15.93
C ASN A 103 0.76 16.47 14.76
N LEU A 104 0.34 17.33 13.81
CA LEU A 104 -0.33 16.87 12.58
C LEU A 104 0.58 16.02 11.72
N PHE A 105 1.87 16.37 11.65
CA PHE A 105 2.86 15.57 10.93
C PHE A 105 3.01 14.16 11.52
N ILE A 106 3.07 14.02 12.85
CA ILE A 106 3.13 12.71 13.52
C ILE A 106 1.85 11.91 13.28
N ILE A 107 0.68 12.52 13.47
CA ILE A 107 -0.61 11.85 13.23
C ILE A 107 -0.68 11.38 11.77
N GLY A 108 -0.31 12.23 10.82
CA GLY A 108 -0.24 11.86 9.42
C GLY A 108 0.72 10.71 9.15
N THR A 109 1.87 10.68 9.82
CA THR A 109 2.86 9.61 9.68
C THR A 109 2.36 8.27 10.25
N LEU A 110 1.64 8.29 11.37
CA LEU A 110 0.97 7.11 11.94
C LEU A 110 -0.12 6.58 11.00
N LEU A 111 -0.99 7.44 10.50
CA LEU A 111 -2.04 7.08 9.56
C LEU A 111 -1.48 6.55 8.24
N LEU A 112 -0.36 7.12 7.77
CA LEU A 112 0.35 6.65 6.60
C LEU A 112 0.84 5.20 6.80
N GLY A 113 1.44 4.90 7.95
CA GLY A 113 1.85 3.54 8.30
C GLY A 113 0.70 2.54 8.27
N ILE A 114 -0.48 2.92 8.81
CA ILE A 114 -1.69 2.10 8.77
C ILE A 114 -2.14 1.87 7.32
N ALA A 115 -2.27 2.93 6.53
CA ALA A 115 -2.72 2.87 5.14
C ALA A 115 -1.82 1.96 4.29
N ILE A 116 -0.50 2.10 4.46
CA ILE A 116 0.51 1.28 3.77
C ILE A 116 0.45 -0.18 4.21
N ALA A 117 0.19 -0.47 5.50
CA ALA A 117 0.01 -1.83 5.97
C ALA A 117 -1.15 -2.53 5.25
N PHE A 118 -2.30 -1.86 5.13
CA PHE A 118 -3.43 -2.39 4.39
C PHE A 118 -3.10 -2.60 2.91
N GLY A 119 -2.51 -1.59 2.25
CA GLY A 119 -2.16 -1.67 0.84
C GLY A 119 -1.20 -2.82 0.53
N ASN A 120 -0.10 -2.94 1.28
CA ASN A 120 0.92 -3.96 1.05
C ASN A 120 0.44 -5.40 1.31
N VAL A 121 -0.48 -5.61 2.25
CA VAL A 121 -1.01 -6.95 2.54
C VAL A 121 -2.12 -7.35 1.56
N VAL A 122 -2.98 -6.39 1.19
CA VAL A 122 -4.17 -6.71 0.38
C VAL A 122 -3.87 -6.73 -1.11
N LEU A 123 -2.98 -5.85 -1.61
CA LEU A 123 -2.69 -5.74 -3.04
C LEU A 123 -2.15 -7.04 -3.66
N PRO A 124 -1.17 -7.76 -3.06
CA PRO A 124 -0.73 -9.06 -3.58
C PRO A 124 -1.85 -10.11 -3.58
N SER A 125 -2.69 -10.09 -2.55
CA SER A 125 -3.84 -11.00 -2.44
C SER A 125 -4.86 -10.74 -3.54
N TYR A 126 -5.15 -9.46 -3.82
CA TYR A 126 -6.02 -9.03 -4.90
C TYR A 126 -5.46 -9.42 -6.27
N VAL A 127 -4.17 -9.18 -6.51
CA VAL A 127 -3.49 -9.56 -7.76
C VAL A 127 -3.58 -11.06 -8.01
N LYS A 128 -3.33 -11.88 -6.98
CA LYS A 128 -3.44 -13.33 -7.05
C LYS A 128 -4.87 -13.79 -7.35
N TRP A 129 -5.86 -13.15 -6.76
CA TRP A 129 -7.26 -13.47 -6.96
C TRP A 129 -7.75 -13.05 -8.36
N TYR A 130 -7.34 -11.86 -8.82
CA TYR A 130 -7.84 -11.28 -10.07
C TYR A 130 -7.11 -11.84 -11.32
N PHE A 131 -5.80 -12.10 -11.24
CA PHE A 131 -4.95 -12.61 -12.33
C PHE A 131 -4.32 -13.98 -12.02
N PRO A 132 -5.11 -15.03 -11.74
CA PRO A 132 -4.57 -16.32 -11.32
C PRO A 132 -3.65 -16.98 -12.34
N MET A 133 -3.86 -16.75 -13.65
CA MET A 133 -3.04 -17.32 -14.74
C MET A 133 -1.78 -16.50 -15.04
N GLN A 134 -1.68 -15.26 -14.55
CA GLN A 134 -0.58 -14.34 -14.85
C GLN A 134 -0.02 -13.68 -13.58
N ILE A 135 -0.05 -14.42 -12.45
CA ILE A 135 0.38 -13.91 -11.14
C ILE A 135 1.79 -13.36 -11.20
N GLY A 136 2.74 -14.08 -11.84
CA GLY A 136 4.14 -13.67 -11.93
C GLY A 136 4.31 -12.32 -12.65
N LEU A 137 3.63 -12.14 -13.80
CA LEU A 137 3.69 -10.90 -14.56
C LEU A 137 3.04 -9.74 -13.79
N ALA A 138 1.85 -9.93 -13.25
CA ALA A 138 1.15 -8.91 -12.48
C ALA A 138 1.92 -8.52 -11.20
N THR A 139 2.51 -9.50 -10.51
CA THR A 139 3.39 -9.25 -9.36
C THR A 139 4.66 -8.50 -9.77
N GLY A 140 5.28 -8.87 -10.87
CA GLY A 140 6.44 -8.16 -11.41
C GLY A 140 6.15 -6.70 -11.72
N ILE A 141 4.99 -6.41 -12.33
CA ILE A 141 4.55 -5.05 -12.64
C ILE A 141 4.39 -4.23 -11.37
N TYR A 142 3.59 -4.67 -10.39
CA TYR A 142 3.35 -3.86 -9.20
C TYR A 142 4.60 -3.73 -8.33
N SER A 143 5.39 -4.80 -8.15
CA SER A 143 6.63 -4.74 -7.37
C SER A 143 7.70 -3.89 -8.03
N GLY A 144 7.84 -4.00 -9.36
CA GLY A 144 8.72 -3.13 -10.14
C GLY A 144 8.33 -1.67 -10.00
N THR A 145 7.03 -1.36 -10.11
CA THR A 145 6.50 -0.01 -9.88
C THR A 145 6.80 0.50 -8.48
N MET A 146 6.57 -0.30 -7.44
CA MET A 146 6.86 0.07 -6.05
C MET A 146 8.34 0.45 -5.85
N ASN A 147 9.26 -0.37 -6.39
CA ASN A 147 10.69 -0.11 -6.23
C ASN A 147 11.15 1.07 -7.08
N PHE A 148 10.65 1.21 -8.30
CA PHE A 148 10.95 2.34 -9.17
C PHE A 148 10.48 3.66 -8.53
N THR A 149 9.24 3.71 -8.06
CA THR A 149 8.69 4.92 -7.41
C THR A 149 9.32 5.18 -6.03
N ALA A 150 9.79 4.15 -5.31
CA ALA A 150 10.61 4.34 -4.12
C ALA A 150 11.93 5.06 -4.44
N GLY A 151 12.59 4.67 -5.53
CA GLY A 151 13.78 5.36 -6.03
C GLY A 151 13.50 6.80 -6.43
N LEU A 152 12.38 7.05 -7.14
CA LEU A 152 11.93 8.39 -7.46
C LEU A 152 11.61 9.20 -6.19
N GLY A 153 10.98 8.58 -5.20
CA GLY A 153 10.69 9.20 -3.91
C GLY A 153 11.95 9.72 -3.22
N GLY A 154 12.99 8.88 -3.17
CA GLY A 154 14.28 9.30 -2.63
C GLY A 154 14.99 10.35 -3.52
N GLY A 155 15.04 10.12 -4.83
CA GLY A 155 15.81 10.97 -5.74
C GLY A 155 15.18 12.35 -6.01
N LEU A 156 13.85 12.45 -6.07
CA LEU A 156 13.16 13.71 -6.38
C LEU A 156 12.88 14.56 -5.14
N SER A 157 12.96 14.01 -3.94
CA SER A 157 12.54 14.71 -2.71
C SER A 157 13.33 15.99 -2.46
N PHE A 158 14.65 15.93 -2.53
CA PHE A 158 15.51 17.08 -2.31
C PHE A 158 15.35 18.14 -3.43
N PRO A 159 15.43 17.80 -4.74
CA PRO A 159 15.15 18.78 -5.78
C PRO A 159 13.77 19.44 -5.67
N LEU A 160 12.74 18.67 -5.33
CA LEU A 160 11.38 19.23 -5.15
C LEU A 160 11.31 20.19 -3.96
N SER A 161 12.02 19.91 -2.86
CA SER A 161 12.02 20.80 -1.70
C SER A 161 12.70 22.14 -2.01
N GLU A 162 13.71 22.18 -2.88
CA GLU A 162 14.40 23.41 -3.27
C GLU A 162 13.62 24.24 -4.29
N MET A 163 12.65 23.64 -5.03
CA MET A 163 11.89 24.34 -6.08
C MET A 163 10.87 25.35 -5.53
N SER A 164 10.57 25.35 -4.23
CA SER A 164 9.50 26.18 -3.67
C SER A 164 9.81 26.65 -2.24
N PRO A 165 9.35 27.84 -1.86
CA PRO A 165 9.45 28.34 -0.48
C PRO A 165 8.76 27.48 0.57
N ILE A 166 7.86 26.56 0.16
CA ILE A 166 7.21 25.61 1.07
C ILE A 166 8.07 24.40 1.40
N GLY A 167 9.24 24.27 0.74
CA GLY A 167 10.28 23.32 1.08
C GLY A 167 9.83 21.85 1.02
N PHE A 168 10.19 21.07 2.03
CA PHE A 168 9.87 19.64 2.12
C PHE A 168 8.36 19.33 1.93
N ARG A 169 7.47 20.29 2.24
CA ARG A 169 6.03 20.10 2.05
C ARG A 169 5.67 19.91 0.59
N LEU A 170 6.34 20.59 -0.35
CA LEU A 170 6.15 20.33 -1.78
C LEU A 170 6.54 18.90 -2.15
N SER A 171 7.70 18.45 -1.69
CA SER A 171 8.17 17.09 -1.93
C SER A 171 7.18 16.02 -1.43
N LEU A 172 6.64 16.19 -0.23
CA LEU A 172 5.67 15.25 0.33
C LEU A 172 4.29 15.36 -0.33
N SER A 173 3.85 16.57 -0.74
CA SER A 173 2.57 16.79 -1.40
C SER A 173 2.52 16.22 -2.82
N PHE A 174 3.64 16.11 -3.49
CA PHE A 174 3.74 15.56 -4.85
C PHE A 174 3.07 14.18 -4.96
N TRP A 175 3.21 13.35 -3.94
CA TRP A 175 2.65 12.00 -3.92
C TRP A 175 1.13 11.97 -3.72
N ILE A 176 0.51 13.07 -3.30
CA ILE A 176 -0.95 13.18 -3.19
C ILE A 176 -1.58 13.05 -4.58
N ILE A 177 -0.95 13.59 -5.61
CA ILE A 177 -1.42 13.51 -6.99
C ILE A 177 -1.59 12.05 -7.42
N PHE A 178 -0.58 11.23 -7.14
CA PHE A 178 -0.63 9.79 -7.43
C PHE A 178 -1.72 9.08 -6.62
N GLY A 179 -1.89 9.46 -5.35
CA GLY A 179 -2.96 8.94 -4.50
C GLY A 179 -4.35 9.26 -5.03
N VAL A 180 -4.56 10.50 -5.47
CA VAL A 180 -5.84 10.93 -6.05
C VAL A 180 -6.13 10.20 -7.35
N ILE A 181 -5.15 10.09 -8.26
CA ILE A 181 -5.31 9.32 -9.50
C ILE A 181 -5.61 7.86 -9.19
N ALA A 182 -4.87 7.24 -8.25
CA ALA A 182 -5.12 5.87 -7.81
C ALA A 182 -6.56 5.70 -7.30
N LEU A 183 -7.03 6.62 -6.47
CA LEU A 183 -8.39 6.61 -5.92
C LEU A 183 -9.45 6.69 -7.03
N LEU A 184 -9.30 7.64 -7.96
CA LEU A 184 -10.24 7.82 -9.07
C LEU A 184 -10.32 6.57 -9.96
N LEU A 185 -9.18 5.97 -10.28
CA LEU A 185 -9.11 4.74 -11.06
C LEU A 185 -9.68 3.53 -10.32
N TRP A 186 -9.65 3.55 -8.98
CA TRP A 186 -10.13 2.45 -8.15
C TRP A 186 -11.62 2.50 -7.83
N ILE A 187 -12.28 3.67 -7.89
CA ILE A 187 -13.73 3.82 -7.61
C ILE A 187 -14.59 2.77 -8.31
N PRO A 188 -14.51 2.59 -9.66
CA PRO A 188 -15.32 1.59 -10.33
C PRO A 188 -14.98 0.16 -9.89
N LYS A 189 -13.69 -0.10 -9.56
CA LYS A 189 -13.21 -1.42 -9.13
C LYS A 189 -13.67 -1.76 -7.71
N ALA A 190 -13.74 -0.77 -6.82
CA ALA A 190 -14.23 -0.95 -5.45
C ALA A 190 -15.69 -1.44 -5.42
N ARG A 191 -16.51 -1.04 -6.39
CA ARG A 191 -17.92 -1.47 -6.50
C ARG A 191 -18.05 -2.83 -7.19
N THR A 192 -17.46 -2.96 -8.39
CA THR A 192 -17.59 -4.17 -9.21
C THR A 192 -16.80 -5.33 -8.63
N GLY A 193 -15.55 -5.09 -8.19
CA GLY A 193 -14.70 -6.12 -7.59
C GLY A 193 -15.29 -6.66 -6.30
N ALA A 194 -15.87 -5.81 -5.43
CA ALA A 194 -16.49 -6.25 -4.20
C ALA A 194 -17.69 -7.20 -4.43
N LYS A 195 -18.47 -6.98 -5.48
CA LYS A 195 -19.55 -7.91 -5.85
C LYS A 195 -19.01 -9.27 -6.31
N LEU A 196 -18.02 -9.26 -7.20
CA LEU A 196 -17.37 -10.48 -7.69
C LEU A 196 -16.71 -11.28 -6.56
N GLU A 197 -16.05 -10.61 -5.61
CA GLU A 197 -15.44 -11.23 -4.45
C GLU A 197 -16.49 -11.89 -3.55
N GLN A 198 -17.64 -11.25 -3.31
CA GLN A 198 -18.73 -11.80 -2.52
C GLN A 198 -19.34 -13.04 -3.19
N GLU A 199 -19.59 -12.99 -4.49
CA GLU A 199 -20.08 -14.14 -5.26
C GLU A 199 -19.13 -15.33 -5.16
N THR A 200 -17.81 -15.08 -5.26
CA THR A 200 -16.77 -16.13 -5.16
C THR A 200 -16.73 -16.75 -3.74
N VAL A 201 -16.86 -15.91 -2.70
CA VAL A 201 -16.88 -16.38 -1.31
C VAL A 201 -18.13 -17.21 -1.00
N ASP A 202 -19.29 -16.80 -1.49
CA ASP A 202 -20.52 -17.53 -1.25
C ASP A 202 -20.53 -18.88 -1.99
N GLN A 203 -19.96 -18.94 -3.18
CA GLN A 203 -19.74 -20.22 -3.89
C GLN A 203 -18.75 -21.13 -3.17
N SER A 204 -17.65 -20.57 -2.63
CA SER A 204 -16.65 -21.38 -1.88
C SER A 204 -17.16 -21.91 -0.55
N LYS A 205 -18.20 -21.33 0.04
CA LYS A 205 -18.86 -21.87 1.25
C LYS A 205 -19.69 -23.12 0.96
N LEU A 206 -20.08 -23.34 -0.29
CA LEU A 206 -20.81 -24.54 -0.72
C LEU A 206 -19.89 -25.76 -0.91
N GLU A 207 -18.58 -25.56 -1.02
CA GLU A 207 -17.60 -26.66 -1.05
C GLU A 207 -16.92 -26.83 0.31
N PRO A 208 -16.82 -28.07 0.86
CA PRO A 208 -16.17 -28.29 2.15
C PRO A 208 -14.66 -28.04 2.04
N SER A 209 -14.23 -26.84 2.41
CA SER A 209 -12.80 -26.49 2.47
C SER A 209 -12.15 -27.14 3.69
N LYS A 210 -11.12 -27.98 3.48
CA LYS A 210 -10.23 -28.44 4.55
C LYS A 210 -9.54 -27.24 5.18
N LYS A 211 -9.92 -26.91 6.42
CA LYS A 211 -9.22 -25.89 7.21
C LYS A 211 -7.78 -26.34 7.45
N VAL A 212 -6.84 -25.83 6.69
CA VAL A 212 -5.41 -26.03 6.92
C VAL A 212 -4.98 -25.12 8.06
N ASN A 213 -4.47 -25.72 9.14
CA ASN A 213 -3.92 -24.95 10.26
C ASN A 213 -2.52 -24.45 9.89
N VAL A 214 -2.43 -23.22 9.37
CA VAL A 214 -1.20 -22.61 8.86
C VAL A 214 -0.10 -22.56 9.93
N VAL A 215 -0.45 -22.35 11.21
CA VAL A 215 0.50 -22.30 12.33
C VAL A 215 1.21 -23.64 12.56
N LYS A 216 0.55 -24.78 12.25
CA LYS A 216 1.14 -26.13 12.36
C LYS A 216 1.84 -26.58 11.07
N SER A 217 1.79 -25.80 10.00
CA SER A 217 2.39 -26.14 8.72
C SER A 217 3.89 -25.82 8.72
N LYS A 218 4.73 -26.86 8.61
CA LYS A 218 6.18 -26.74 8.49
C LYS A 218 6.59 -25.88 7.27
N LEU A 219 5.82 -26.01 6.18
CA LEU A 219 6.01 -25.21 4.96
C LEU A 219 5.77 -23.71 5.19
N ALA A 220 4.74 -23.35 5.96
CA ALA A 220 4.44 -21.95 6.27
C ALA A 220 5.56 -21.30 7.08
N TRP A 221 6.13 -22.02 8.04
CA TRP A 221 7.28 -21.56 8.81
C TRP A 221 8.56 -21.42 7.97
N MET A 222 8.82 -22.37 7.08
CA MET A 222 9.97 -22.28 6.16
C MET A 222 9.87 -21.05 5.25
N VAL A 223 8.69 -20.78 4.68
CA VAL A 223 8.46 -19.60 3.82
C VAL A 223 8.59 -18.31 4.63
N ALA A 224 8.03 -18.26 5.85
CA ALA A 224 8.12 -17.09 6.70
C ALA A 224 9.57 -16.77 7.11
N LEU A 225 10.36 -17.78 7.45
CA LEU A 225 11.78 -17.63 7.78
C LEU A 225 12.59 -17.18 6.56
N THR A 226 12.38 -17.79 5.40
CA THR A 226 13.09 -17.43 4.17
C THR A 226 12.82 -15.97 3.79
N MET A 227 11.55 -15.53 3.87
CA MET A 227 11.19 -14.13 3.59
C MET A 227 11.75 -13.17 4.65
N GLY A 228 11.79 -13.58 5.92
CA GLY A 228 12.34 -12.76 7.00
C GLY A 228 13.86 -12.57 6.91
N PHE A 229 14.59 -13.53 6.34
CA PHE A 229 16.04 -13.40 6.12
C PHE A 229 16.40 -12.65 4.83
N GLN A 230 15.44 -12.40 3.94
CA GLN A 230 15.65 -11.76 2.64
C GLN A 230 15.37 -10.23 2.68
N SER A 231 14.80 -9.73 3.76
CA SER A 231 14.49 -8.30 3.94
C SER A 231 15.53 -7.61 4.82
#